data_357aaa8ae394e0e75b2fd9fc4123e6a7
#
_entry.id   357aaa8ae394e0e75b2fd9fc4123e6a7
#
_cell.length_a   1.000
_cell.length_b   1.000
_cell.length_c   1.000
_cell.angle_alpha   90.00
_cell.angle_beta   90.00
_cell.angle_gamma   90.00
#
_symmetry.space_group_name_H-M   'P 1'
#
loop_
_entity.id
_entity.type
_entity.pdbx_description
1 polymer ?
#
loop_
_entity_poly.entity_id
_entity_poly.type
_entity_poly.pdbx_seq_one_letter_code
_entity_poly.pdbx_strand_id
1 'polypeptide(L)'
;PAMIIAMAIFALAFIIIGLTNIPEPHMETAEEKAARKSGKVQKDKYGPMSFRHFVLGAVAIFFYVGVEVGIPNTANLYMSNLSWVGPAIAGTMVGVYWFMMMCGRLLGGALGGKISSRAMLTSVCLLALVFVFCIMFIPETVKVNVPIVNVHVPLSMVFMFLCGICTSVMWGSIYNLAAEGLGKYTPAASGIFMALVCGGGII
;
A
#
# COMPACT_ATOMS: atom_id res chain seq x y z
N PRO A 1 -5.80 -24.14 10.69
CA PRO A 1 -6.65 -23.89 9.51
C PRO A 1 -6.09 -22.78 8.62
N ALA A 2 -5.66 -21.64 9.17
CA ALA A 2 -5.16 -20.50 8.38
C ALA A 2 -3.97 -20.85 7.49
N MET A 3 -3.01 -21.61 7.99
CA MET A 3 -1.82 -22.05 7.24
C MET A 3 -2.19 -22.95 6.05
N ILE A 4 -3.23 -23.78 6.18
CA ILE A 4 -3.70 -24.64 5.08
C ILE A 4 -4.30 -23.78 3.95
N ILE A 5 -5.07 -22.75 4.31
CA ILE A 5 -5.63 -21.79 3.35
C ILE A 5 -4.51 -21.05 2.62
N ALA A 6 -3.50 -20.56 3.36
CA ALA A 6 -2.34 -19.90 2.77
C ALA A 6 -1.60 -20.84 1.78
N MET A 7 -1.36 -22.08 2.19
CA MET A 7 -0.72 -23.09 1.35
C MET A 7 -1.52 -23.37 0.07
N ALA A 8 -2.86 -23.47 0.18
CA ALA A 8 -3.74 -23.66 -0.97
C ALA A 8 -3.68 -22.47 -1.93
N ILE A 9 -3.63 -21.23 -1.42
CA ILE A 9 -3.50 -20.00 -2.23
C ILE A 9 -2.16 -20.00 -2.97
N PHE A 10 -1.05 -20.31 -2.29
CA PHE A 10 0.27 -20.38 -2.93
C PHE A 10 0.34 -21.49 -3.98
N ALA A 11 -0.24 -22.67 -3.71
CA ALA A 11 -0.30 -23.74 -4.69
C ALA A 11 -1.12 -23.34 -5.93
N LEU A 12 -2.27 -22.68 -5.72
CA LEU A 12 -3.10 -22.15 -6.80
C LEU A 12 -2.35 -21.11 -7.63
N ALA A 13 -1.67 -20.16 -6.98
CA ALA A 13 -0.87 -19.15 -7.66
C ALA A 13 0.27 -19.79 -8.47
N PHE A 14 0.95 -20.79 -7.92
CA PHE A 14 2.01 -21.53 -8.61
C PHE A 14 1.45 -22.23 -9.87
N ILE A 15 0.30 -22.89 -9.78
CA ILE A 15 -0.34 -23.56 -10.91
C ILE A 15 -0.73 -22.54 -11.99
N ILE A 16 -1.35 -21.41 -11.61
CA ILE A 16 -1.76 -20.36 -12.55
C ILE A 16 -0.53 -19.80 -13.28
N ILE A 17 0.53 -19.46 -12.56
CA ILE A 17 1.76 -18.92 -13.16
C ILE A 17 2.41 -19.96 -14.08
N GLY A 18 2.46 -21.22 -13.66
CA GLY A 18 3.05 -22.29 -14.46
C GLY A 18 2.28 -22.62 -15.75
N LEU A 19 0.94 -22.44 -15.74
CA LEU A 19 0.10 -22.67 -16.90
C LEU A 19 -0.05 -21.45 -17.81
N THR A 20 0.26 -20.26 -17.30
CA THR A 20 0.15 -19.00 -18.06
C THR A 20 1.47 -18.68 -18.74
N ASN A 21 1.44 -18.49 -20.06
CA ASN A 21 2.62 -18.03 -20.80
C ASN A 21 2.81 -16.52 -20.56
N ILE A 22 3.48 -16.18 -19.46
CA ILE A 22 3.78 -14.77 -19.11
C ILE A 22 5.02 -14.38 -19.93
N PRO A 23 4.94 -13.35 -20.80
CA PRO A 23 6.11 -12.85 -21.52
C PRO A 23 7.12 -12.32 -20.49
N GLU A 24 8.31 -12.93 -20.47
CA GLU A 24 9.38 -12.46 -19.61
C GLU A 24 9.83 -11.05 -20.02
N PRO A 25 10.04 -10.15 -19.05
CA PRO A 25 10.64 -8.86 -19.36
C PRO A 25 12.04 -9.10 -19.98
N HIS A 26 12.41 -8.26 -20.95
CA HIS A 26 13.68 -8.36 -21.65
C HIS A 26 14.83 -8.39 -20.65
N MET A 27 15.35 -9.58 -20.39
CA MET A 27 16.54 -9.75 -19.56
C MET A 27 17.77 -9.50 -20.41
N GLU A 28 18.65 -8.59 -19.95
CA GLU A 28 19.95 -8.36 -20.61
C GLU A 28 20.64 -9.69 -20.84
N THR A 29 20.95 -10.00 -22.11
CA THR A 29 21.72 -11.18 -22.48
C THR A 29 23.13 -11.14 -21.88
N ALA A 30 23.77 -12.30 -21.76
CA ALA A 30 25.13 -12.35 -21.24
C ALA A 30 26.13 -11.50 -22.08
N GLU A 31 25.85 -11.37 -23.36
CA GLU A 31 26.60 -10.51 -24.29
C GLU A 31 26.37 -9.01 -24.02
N GLU A 32 25.15 -8.60 -23.77
CA GLU A 32 24.82 -7.21 -23.40
C GLU A 32 25.47 -6.84 -22.07
N LYS A 33 25.44 -7.75 -21.07
CA LYS A 33 26.15 -7.56 -19.81
C LYS A 33 27.65 -7.46 -19.97
N ALA A 34 28.23 -8.27 -20.85
CA ALA A 34 29.67 -8.23 -21.17
C ALA A 34 30.03 -6.94 -21.91
N ALA A 35 29.22 -6.52 -22.88
CA ALA A 35 29.42 -5.28 -23.61
C ALA A 35 29.30 -4.03 -22.70
N ARG A 36 28.41 -4.08 -21.73
CA ARG A 36 28.27 -3.03 -20.70
C ARG A 36 29.45 -2.98 -19.74
N LYS A 37 30.02 -4.16 -19.36
CA LYS A 37 31.20 -4.24 -18.52
C LYS A 37 32.48 -3.81 -19.27
N SER A 38 32.57 -4.06 -20.57
CA SER A 38 33.71 -3.69 -21.41
C SER A 38 33.75 -2.21 -21.82
N GLY A 39 32.81 -1.40 -21.35
CA GLY A 39 32.73 0.05 -21.64
C GLY A 39 32.31 0.38 -23.08
N LYS A 40 31.94 -0.62 -23.90
CA LYS A 40 31.46 -0.42 -25.27
C LYS A 40 30.05 0.17 -25.36
N VAL A 41 29.24 0.02 -24.28
CA VAL A 41 27.95 0.69 -24.15
C VAL A 41 28.16 1.90 -23.25
N GLN A 42 27.92 3.07 -23.79
CA GLN A 42 28.03 4.32 -23.04
C GLN A 42 27.16 4.24 -21.79
N LYS A 43 27.78 4.32 -20.61
CA LYS A 43 27.06 4.32 -19.33
C LYS A 43 26.13 5.51 -19.35
N ASP A 44 24.83 5.28 -19.31
CA ASP A 44 23.87 6.36 -19.20
C ASP A 44 24.25 7.24 -17.99
N LYS A 45 24.49 8.50 -18.26
CA LYS A 45 24.85 9.50 -17.24
C LYS A 45 23.70 9.77 -16.27
N TYR A 46 22.49 9.36 -16.65
CA TYR A 46 21.24 9.56 -15.92
C TYR A 46 20.69 8.23 -15.44
N GLY A 47 20.12 8.21 -14.25
CA GLY A 47 19.42 7.07 -13.67
C GLY A 47 18.02 7.48 -13.19
N PRO A 48 17.19 6.55 -12.66
CA PRO A 48 15.86 6.90 -12.14
C PRO A 48 15.88 8.02 -11.10
N MET A 49 16.95 8.08 -10.28
CA MET A 49 17.15 9.10 -9.26
C MET A 49 17.40 10.52 -9.81
N SER A 50 17.66 10.66 -11.11
CA SER A 50 17.80 11.98 -11.76
C SER A 50 16.45 12.67 -11.98
N PHE A 51 15.36 11.92 -11.89
CA PHE A 51 14.00 12.45 -12.06
C PHE A 51 13.43 12.87 -10.71
N ARG A 52 13.24 14.18 -10.53
CA ARG A 52 12.77 14.76 -9.26
C ARG A 52 11.42 14.18 -8.79
N HIS A 53 10.49 13.94 -9.72
CA HIS A 53 9.18 13.37 -9.38
C HIS A 53 9.31 11.93 -8.89
N PHE A 54 10.25 11.16 -9.45
CA PHE A 54 10.53 9.80 -8.96
C PHE A 54 11.09 9.82 -7.54
N VAL A 55 12.06 10.68 -7.24
CA VAL A 55 12.64 10.79 -5.88
C VAL A 55 11.58 11.18 -4.86
N LEU A 56 10.74 12.16 -5.20
CA LEU A 56 9.64 12.57 -4.33
C LEU A 56 8.62 11.45 -4.12
N GLY A 57 8.27 10.72 -5.17
CA GLY A 57 7.39 9.55 -5.08
C GLY A 57 8.00 8.41 -4.25
N ALA A 58 9.30 8.18 -4.38
CA ALA A 58 10.05 7.21 -3.62
C ALA A 58 10.08 7.53 -2.10
N VAL A 59 10.28 8.79 -1.75
CA VAL A 59 10.16 9.26 -0.37
C VAL A 59 8.72 9.15 0.13
N ALA A 60 7.75 9.54 -0.70
CA ALA A 60 6.33 9.47 -0.35
C ALA A 60 5.89 8.03 -0.07
N ILE A 61 6.33 7.04 -0.87
CA ILE A 61 5.94 5.64 -0.65
C ILE A 61 6.54 5.07 0.64
N PHE A 62 7.76 5.48 0.98
CA PHE A 62 8.40 5.06 2.23
C PHE A 62 7.56 5.47 3.46
N PHE A 63 7.18 6.74 3.54
CA PHE A 63 6.32 7.21 4.64
C PHE A 63 4.89 6.66 4.56
N TYR A 64 4.36 6.51 3.35
CA TYR A 64 3.03 5.93 3.16
C TYR A 64 2.94 4.51 3.74
N VAL A 65 3.92 3.65 3.48
CA VAL A 65 3.91 2.28 4.00
C VAL A 65 3.99 2.26 5.54
N GLY A 66 4.77 3.17 6.13
CA GLY A 66 4.78 3.36 7.57
C GLY A 66 3.39 3.68 8.14
N VAL A 67 2.65 4.57 7.48
CA VAL A 67 1.26 4.91 7.85
C VAL A 67 0.32 3.73 7.61
N GLU A 68 0.41 3.07 6.45
CA GLU A 68 -0.44 1.92 6.08
C GLU A 68 -0.38 0.79 7.10
N VAL A 69 0.82 0.47 7.59
CA VAL A 69 1.05 -0.57 8.60
C VAL A 69 0.84 -0.03 10.02
N GLY A 70 1.21 1.21 10.27
CA GLY A 70 1.13 1.86 11.58
C GLY A 70 -0.30 2.00 12.08
N ILE A 71 -1.25 2.40 11.22
CA ILE A 71 -2.65 2.58 11.60
C ILE A 71 -3.25 1.30 12.21
N PRO A 72 -3.27 0.14 11.52
CA PRO A 72 -3.87 -1.06 12.07
C PRO A 72 -3.11 -1.60 13.29
N ASN A 73 -1.79 -1.46 13.36
CA ASN A 73 -1.00 -1.87 14.52
C ASN A 73 -1.33 -1.02 15.75
N THR A 74 -1.38 0.30 15.60
CA THR A 74 -1.78 1.21 16.68
C THR A 74 -3.21 0.95 17.13
N ALA A 75 -4.14 0.72 16.19
CA ALA A 75 -5.52 0.36 16.49
C ALA A 75 -5.61 -0.94 17.29
N ASN A 76 -4.86 -1.96 16.89
CA ASN A 76 -4.84 -3.24 17.59
C ASN A 76 -4.32 -3.09 19.02
N LEU A 77 -3.20 -2.39 19.20
CA LEU A 77 -2.61 -2.15 20.50
C LEU A 77 -3.55 -1.34 21.42
N TYR A 78 -4.15 -0.28 20.88
CA TYR A 78 -5.10 0.53 21.63
C TYR A 78 -6.32 -0.29 22.07
N MET A 79 -6.95 -1.03 21.16
CA MET A 79 -8.14 -1.82 21.47
C MET A 79 -7.83 -2.99 22.40
N SER A 80 -6.67 -3.62 22.30
CA SER A 80 -6.25 -4.71 23.19
C SER A 80 -6.08 -4.26 24.63
N ASN A 81 -5.78 -2.97 24.87
CA ASN A 81 -5.66 -2.37 26.18
C ASN A 81 -7.03 -1.96 26.79
N LEU A 82 -8.10 -1.96 26.00
CA LEU A 82 -9.44 -1.67 26.50
C LEU A 82 -10.00 -2.93 27.19
N SER A 83 -10.27 -2.83 28.50
CA SER A 83 -10.72 -3.95 29.35
C SER A 83 -12.00 -4.64 28.86
N TRP A 84 -12.80 -3.95 28.04
CA TRP A 84 -14.09 -4.42 27.54
C TRP A 84 -14.06 -4.92 26.08
N VAL A 85 -12.93 -4.80 25.36
CA VAL A 85 -12.80 -5.25 23.95
C VAL A 85 -12.11 -6.61 23.87
N GLY A 86 -10.99 -6.79 24.54
CA GLY A 86 -10.19 -8.01 24.50
C GLY A 86 -9.42 -8.24 23.18
N PRO A 87 -8.36 -9.06 23.21
CA PRO A 87 -7.44 -9.24 22.07
C PRO A 87 -8.08 -9.87 20.82
N ALA A 88 -9.04 -10.78 21.01
CA ALA A 88 -9.71 -11.46 19.89
C ALA A 88 -10.55 -10.49 19.07
N ILE A 89 -11.26 -9.58 19.74
CA ILE A 89 -12.07 -8.55 19.08
C ILE A 89 -11.18 -7.51 18.43
N ALA A 90 -10.10 -7.10 19.09
CA ALA A 90 -9.11 -6.19 18.52
C ALA A 90 -8.55 -6.72 17.19
N GLY A 91 -8.17 -8.00 17.13
CA GLY A 91 -7.72 -8.65 15.89
C GLY A 91 -8.77 -8.66 14.79
N THR A 92 -10.04 -8.91 15.14
CA THR A 92 -11.15 -8.86 14.16
C THR A 92 -11.34 -7.45 13.60
N MET A 93 -11.20 -6.43 14.45
CA MET A 93 -11.30 -5.03 14.03
C MET A 93 -10.18 -4.62 13.06
N VAL A 94 -8.95 -5.11 13.27
CA VAL A 94 -7.87 -4.96 12.29
C VAL A 94 -8.23 -5.62 10.96
N GLY A 95 -8.91 -6.77 11.00
CA GLY A 95 -9.45 -7.41 9.80
C GLY A 95 -10.43 -6.50 9.04
N VAL A 96 -11.25 -5.71 9.74
CA VAL A 96 -12.15 -4.72 9.11
C VAL A 96 -11.36 -3.63 8.38
N TYR A 97 -10.25 -3.15 8.94
CA TYR A 97 -9.37 -2.19 8.25
C TYR A 97 -8.85 -2.74 6.91
N TRP A 98 -8.34 -3.98 6.91
CA TRP A 98 -7.85 -4.63 5.70
C TRP A 98 -8.96 -4.90 4.69
N PHE A 99 -10.16 -5.24 5.16
CA PHE A 99 -11.34 -5.39 4.30
C PHE A 99 -11.72 -4.06 3.65
N MET A 100 -11.76 -2.95 4.41
CA MET A 100 -12.00 -1.62 3.87
C MET A 100 -10.93 -1.21 2.84
N MET A 101 -9.67 -1.58 3.08
CA MET A 101 -8.60 -1.37 2.12
C MET A 101 -8.82 -2.17 0.83
N MET A 102 -9.27 -3.41 0.91
CA MET A 102 -9.61 -4.22 -0.26
C MET A 102 -10.72 -3.55 -1.08
N CYS A 103 -11.80 -3.15 -0.43
CA CYS A 103 -12.90 -2.43 -1.08
C CYS A 103 -12.42 -1.12 -1.75
N GLY A 104 -11.58 -0.37 -1.06
CA GLY A 104 -10.99 0.86 -1.59
C GLY A 104 -10.10 0.62 -2.82
N ARG A 105 -9.34 -0.48 -2.87
CA ARG A 105 -8.54 -0.86 -4.06
C ARG A 105 -9.43 -1.18 -5.26
N LEU A 106 -10.54 -1.88 -5.05
CA LEU A 106 -11.51 -2.15 -6.12
C LEU A 106 -12.14 -0.85 -6.64
N LEU A 107 -12.57 0.03 -5.75
CA LEU A 107 -13.11 1.35 -6.13
C LEU A 107 -12.06 2.21 -6.83
N GLY A 108 -10.84 2.26 -6.32
CA GLY A 108 -9.72 2.99 -6.93
C GLY A 108 -9.39 2.48 -8.32
N GLY A 109 -9.40 1.15 -8.53
CA GLY A 109 -9.23 0.54 -9.84
C GLY A 109 -10.35 0.93 -10.82
N ALA A 110 -11.60 0.91 -10.38
CA ALA A 110 -12.76 1.30 -11.20
C ALA A 110 -12.76 2.79 -11.56
N LEU A 111 -12.25 3.65 -10.68
CA LEU A 111 -12.17 5.11 -10.88
C LEU A 111 -10.90 5.54 -11.61
N GLY A 112 -9.84 4.74 -11.58
CA GLY A 112 -8.52 5.09 -12.11
C GLY A 112 -8.50 5.38 -13.61
N GLY A 113 -9.46 4.85 -14.37
CA GLY A 113 -9.64 5.18 -15.78
C GLY A 113 -10.37 6.51 -16.05
N LYS A 114 -11.00 7.11 -15.01
CA LYS A 114 -11.84 8.32 -15.14
C LYS A 114 -11.24 9.54 -14.44
N ILE A 115 -10.40 9.34 -13.45
CA ILE A 115 -9.84 10.39 -12.60
C ILE A 115 -8.32 10.34 -12.69
N SER A 116 -7.67 11.50 -12.82
CA SER A 116 -6.21 11.56 -12.83
C SER A 116 -5.61 11.11 -11.49
N SER A 117 -4.47 10.41 -11.52
CA SER A 117 -3.77 9.94 -10.31
C SER A 117 -3.46 11.06 -9.32
N ARG A 118 -3.17 12.28 -9.82
CA ARG A 118 -2.93 13.46 -8.98
C ARG A 118 -4.20 13.88 -8.24
N ALA A 119 -5.33 14.00 -8.94
CA ALA A 119 -6.59 14.40 -8.31
C ALA A 119 -7.04 13.35 -7.29
N MET A 120 -6.93 12.07 -7.63
CA MET A 120 -7.27 10.97 -6.76
C MET A 120 -6.40 10.97 -5.49
N LEU A 121 -5.07 11.09 -5.63
CA LEU A 121 -4.16 11.17 -4.49
C LEU A 121 -4.47 12.36 -3.59
N THR A 122 -4.67 13.55 -4.16
CA THR A 122 -4.97 14.75 -3.40
C THR A 122 -6.29 14.61 -2.61
N SER A 123 -7.32 14.09 -3.25
CA SER A 123 -8.64 13.90 -2.62
C SER A 123 -8.57 12.93 -1.44
N VAL A 124 -7.91 11.77 -1.62
CA VAL A 124 -7.81 10.78 -0.53
C VAL A 124 -6.88 11.25 0.59
N CYS A 125 -5.85 12.02 0.30
CA CYS A 125 -5.00 12.63 1.33
C CYS A 125 -5.78 13.65 2.19
N LEU A 126 -6.57 14.52 1.56
CA LEU A 126 -7.41 15.47 2.28
C LEU A 126 -8.45 14.75 3.14
N LEU A 127 -9.10 13.72 2.59
CA LEU A 127 -10.08 12.93 3.33
C LEU A 127 -9.43 12.20 4.52
N ALA A 128 -8.25 11.61 4.33
CA ALA A 128 -7.50 10.97 5.39
C ALA A 128 -7.11 11.96 6.51
N LEU A 129 -6.71 13.19 6.15
CA LEU A 129 -6.43 14.24 7.14
C LEU A 129 -7.67 14.58 7.95
N VAL A 130 -8.85 14.71 7.32
CA VAL A 130 -10.10 14.94 8.03
C VAL A 130 -10.40 13.80 9.00
N PHE A 131 -10.22 12.54 8.59
CA PHE A 131 -10.44 11.39 9.47
C PHE A 131 -9.46 11.38 10.65
N VAL A 132 -8.18 11.69 10.43
CA VAL A 132 -7.20 11.80 11.52
C VAL A 132 -7.57 12.92 12.49
N PHE A 133 -8.01 14.08 12.00
CA PHE A 133 -8.54 15.13 12.88
C PHE A 133 -9.74 14.65 13.68
N CYS A 134 -10.69 13.95 13.06
CA CYS A 134 -11.81 13.36 13.80
C CYS A 134 -11.36 12.38 14.89
N ILE A 135 -10.36 11.54 14.60
CA ILE A 135 -9.78 10.60 15.58
C ILE A 135 -9.20 11.35 16.78
N MET A 136 -8.51 12.48 16.55
CA MET A 136 -7.87 13.25 17.62
C MET A 136 -8.83 14.01 18.51
N PHE A 137 -9.94 14.51 17.97
CA PHE A 137 -10.86 15.41 18.70
C PHE A 137 -12.11 14.73 19.23
N ILE A 138 -12.46 13.52 18.74
CA ILE A 138 -13.63 12.80 19.23
C ILE A 138 -13.26 12.07 20.53
N PRO A 139 -13.95 12.38 21.65
CA PRO A 139 -13.69 11.73 22.92
C PRO A 139 -14.09 10.24 22.89
N GLU A 140 -13.38 9.42 23.63
CA GLU A 140 -13.60 7.96 23.73
C GLU A 140 -14.98 7.59 24.31
N THR A 141 -15.64 8.54 24.95
CA THR A 141 -16.98 8.35 25.52
C THR A 141 -18.06 8.15 24.47
N VAL A 142 -17.83 8.66 23.23
CA VAL A 142 -18.75 8.47 22.10
C VAL A 142 -18.55 7.08 21.52
N LYS A 143 -19.46 6.17 21.85
CA LYS A 143 -19.42 4.77 21.42
C LYS A 143 -20.45 4.50 20.33
N VAL A 144 -20.05 3.70 19.35
CA VAL A 144 -20.92 3.24 18.26
C VAL A 144 -20.93 1.71 18.25
N ASN A 145 -22.11 1.14 18.02
CA ASN A 145 -22.22 -0.29 17.82
C ASN A 145 -21.77 -0.66 16.40
N VAL A 146 -20.75 -1.51 16.27
CA VAL A 146 -20.32 -2.07 14.98
C VAL A 146 -21.09 -3.37 14.75
N PRO A 147 -22.03 -3.39 13.78
CA PRO A 147 -22.95 -4.53 13.59
C PRO A 147 -22.22 -5.83 13.20
N ILE A 148 -21.01 -5.74 12.62
CA ILE A 148 -20.20 -6.92 12.19
C ILE A 148 -19.77 -7.77 13.39
N VAL A 149 -19.49 -7.15 14.54
CA VAL A 149 -18.97 -7.84 15.74
C VAL A 149 -19.88 -7.65 16.96
N ASN A 150 -20.97 -6.92 16.82
CA ASN A 150 -21.92 -6.58 17.92
C ASN A 150 -21.23 -6.01 19.17
N VAL A 151 -20.19 -5.21 18.96
CA VAL A 151 -19.41 -4.58 20.03
C VAL A 151 -19.48 -3.08 19.91
N HIS A 152 -19.60 -2.42 21.05
CA HIS A 152 -19.54 -0.97 21.14
C HIS A 152 -18.06 -0.56 21.10
N VAL A 153 -17.65 0.18 20.08
CA VAL A 153 -16.29 0.73 19.94
C VAL A 153 -16.33 2.25 19.97
N PRO A 154 -15.24 2.92 20.40
CA PRO A 154 -15.14 4.36 20.26
C PRO A 154 -15.36 4.80 18.80
N LEU A 155 -16.08 5.88 18.59
CA LEU A 155 -16.33 6.41 17.23
C LEU A 155 -15.04 6.74 16.50
N SER A 156 -13.98 7.13 17.20
CA SER A 156 -12.64 7.35 16.66
C SER A 156 -12.11 6.12 15.91
N MET A 157 -12.43 4.90 16.36
CA MET A 157 -12.02 3.66 15.68
C MET A 157 -12.70 3.49 14.32
N VAL A 158 -13.95 3.95 14.16
CA VAL A 158 -14.63 3.90 12.87
C VAL A 158 -13.91 4.77 11.85
N PHE A 159 -13.48 5.97 12.22
CA PHE A 159 -12.67 6.82 11.33
C PHE A 159 -11.30 6.18 11.00
N MET A 160 -10.70 5.47 11.95
CA MET A 160 -9.46 4.74 11.74
C MET A 160 -9.63 3.64 10.68
N PHE A 161 -10.74 2.89 10.71
CA PHE A 161 -11.05 1.89 9.67
C PHE A 161 -11.32 2.53 8.30
N LEU A 162 -12.01 3.68 8.28
CA LEU A 162 -12.24 4.44 7.04
C LEU A 162 -10.95 4.97 6.41
N CYS A 163 -9.90 5.22 7.20
CA CYS A 163 -8.58 5.51 6.67
C CYS A 163 -8.04 4.38 5.78
N GLY A 164 -8.46 3.12 6.00
CA GLY A 164 -8.12 1.99 5.12
C GLY A 164 -8.55 2.20 3.67
N ILE A 165 -9.72 2.83 3.43
CA ILE A 165 -10.17 3.17 2.08
C ILE A 165 -9.24 4.23 1.46
N CYS A 166 -8.83 5.23 2.23
CA CYS A 166 -7.95 6.28 1.73
C CYS A 166 -6.57 5.73 1.39
N THR A 167 -5.97 4.95 2.29
CA THR A 167 -4.64 4.35 2.08
C THR A 167 -4.64 3.39 0.89
N SER A 168 -5.73 2.69 0.63
CA SER A 168 -5.83 1.72 -0.47
C SER A 168 -5.51 2.29 -1.85
N VAL A 169 -5.94 3.52 -2.10
CA VAL A 169 -5.80 4.21 -3.39
C VAL A 169 -4.47 4.96 -3.51
N MET A 170 -3.87 5.33 -2.36
CA MET A 170 -2.64 6.12 -2.32
C MET A 170 -1.47 5.40 -2.97
N TRP A 171 -1.29 4.10 -2.71
CA TRP A 171 -0.16 3.32 -3.23
C TRP A 171 -0.07 3.37 -4.75
N GLY A 172 -1.16 3.03 -5.45
CA GLY A 172 -1.21 3.03 -6.91
C GLY A 172 -1.02 4.44 -7.49
N SER A 173 -1.62 5.44 -6.86
CA SER A 173 -1.50 6.83 -7.32
C SER A 173 -0.08 7.37 -7.16
N ILE A 174 0.60 7.08 -6.05
CA ILE A 174 2.00 7.48 -5.82
C ILE A 174 2.91 6.80 -6.84
N TYR A 175 2.73 5.47 -7.07
CA TYR A 175 3.52 4.73 -8.04
C TYR A 175 3.33 5.28 -9.45
N ASN A 176 2.10 5.51 -9.89
CA ASN A 176 1.81 6.04 -11.22
C ASN A 176 2.48 7.40 -11.45
N LEU A 177 2.38 8.31 -10.46
CA LEU A 177 3.02 9.62 -10.55
C LEU A 177 4.56 9.54 -10.49
N ALA A 178 5.11 8.60 -9.74
CA ALA A 178 6.55 8.39 -9.64
C ALA A 178 7.13 7.77 -10.92
N ALA A 179 6.39 6.87 -11.56
CA ALA A 179 6.85 6.15 -12.74
C ALA A 179 6.58 6.89 -14.07
N GLU A 180 5.83 7.98 -14.02
CA GLU A 180 5.45 8.75 -15.22
C GLU A 180 6.69 9.27 -15.96
N GLY A 181 6.77 8.99 -17.27
CA GLY A 181 7.85 9.50 -18.12
C GLY A 181 9.23 8.88 -17.95
N LEU A 182 9.40 7.85 -17.12
CA LEU A 182 10.70 7.20 -16.89
C LEU A 182 11.18 6.33 -18.05
N GLY A 183 10.28 5.88 -18.93
CA GLY A 183 10.61 5.08 -20.12
C GLY A 183 11.55 3.90 -19.81
N LYS A 184 12.75 3.89 -20.41
CA LYS A 184 13.75 2.83 -20.23
C LYS A 184 14.24 2.63 -18.79
N TYR A 185 14.04 3.60 -17.91
CA TYR A 185 14.45 3.52 -16.50
C TYR A 185 13.39 2.89 -15.60
N THR A 186 12.18 2.62 -16.11
CA THR A 186 11.07 2.07 -15.33
C THR A 186 11.42 0.78 -14.59
N PRO A 187 12.12 -0.22 -15.17
CA PRO A 187 12.46 -1.44 -14.44
C PRO A 187 13.36 -1.18 -13.22
N ALA A 188 14.40 -0.35 -13.40
CA ALA A 188 15.30 0.01 -12.31
C ALA A 188 14.59 0.87 -11.24
N ALA A 189 13.72 1.78 -11.67
CA ALA A 189 12.89 2.60 -10.80
C ALA A 189 11.94 1.74 -9.95
N SER A 190 11.28 0.76 -10.55
CA SER A 190 10.39 -0.18 -9.83
C SER A 190 11.15 -0.97 -8.77
N GLY A 191 12.38 -1.42 -9.06
CA GLY A 191 13.22 -2.10 -8.07
C GLY A 191 13.54 -1.21 -6.85
N ILE A 192 13.96 0.04 -7.08
CA ILE A 192 14.22 1.01 -6.01
C ILE A 192 12.95 1.30 -5.22
N PHE A 193 11.82 1.49 -5.91
CA PHE A 193 10.54 1.77 -5.29
C PHE A 193 10.10 0.62 -4.36
N MET A 194 10.23 -0.63 -4.80
CA MET A 194 9.91 -1.81 -3.99
C MET A 194 10.85 -1.97 -2.78
N ALA A 195 12.13 -1.63 -2.92
CA ALA A 195 13.05 -1.61 -1.77
C ALA A 195 12.61 -0.59 -0.70
N LEU A 196 12.10 0.57 -1.10
CA LEU A 196 11.59 1.58 -0.17
C LEU A 196 10.25 1.20 0.45
N VAL A 197 9.41 0.47 -0.28
CA VAL A 197 8.19 -0.15 0.28
C VAL A 197 8.54 -1.06 1.44
N CYS A 198 9.54 -1.93 1.29
CA CYS A 198 10.00 -2.80 2.38
C CYS A 198 10.56 -2.00 3.56
N GLY A 199 11.34 -0.94 3.28
CA GLY A 199 11.94 -0.08 4.30
C GLY A 199 10.91 0.71 5.11
N GLY A 200 9.82 1.16 4.48
CA GLY A 200 8.75 1.89 5.15
C GLY A 200 8.01 1.09 6.24
N GLY A 201 8.01 -0.25 6.14
CA GLY A 201 7.40 -1.12 7.15
C GLY A 201 8.20 -1.25 8.46
N ILE A 202 9.38 -0.61 8.56
CA ILE A 202 10.23 -0.66 9.75
C ILE A 202 9.94 0.50 10.72
N ILE A 203 9.25 1.55 10.26
CA ILE A 203 8.85 2.70 11.05
C ILE A 203 7.63 2.37 11.90
#